data_9c1cc5bfa85be9657c59c5d52daa92cd
#
_entry.id   9c1cc5bfa85be9657c59c5d52daa92cd
#
_cell.length_a   1.000
_cell.length_b   1.000
_cell.length_c   1.000
_cell.angle_alpha   90.00
_cell.angle_beta   90.00
_cell.angle_gamma   90.00
#
_symmetry.space_group_name_H-M   'P 1'
#
loop_
_entity.id
_entity.type
_entity.pdbx_description
1 polymer ?
#
loop_
_entity_poly.entity_id
_entity_poly.type
_entity_poly.pdbx_seq_one_letter_code
_entity_poly.pdbx_strand_id
1 'polypeptide(L)'
;MPTRSPASVTCAPGDWSIAKLTTRGKAAGVAQFDQYAHLVELDQAIAANRALQASLGNAYAIAPDVVVARAPVSDGEINTSELYVDNAVATHASLRSAVQAHPILHAVVSCKWTLRSDRAQNARSEALNLIRNRKGRLPHVVVVTGEPTPVRISSLALGTGDLDCVYHFALPELLDAAHQVGTAETTDLLQMMIDGRRLKDIADLPLDLAV
;
A
#
# COMPACT_ATOMS: atom_id res chain seq x y z
N MET A 1 -25.27 -3.76 -28.57
CA MET A 1 -24.65 -3.03 -27.43
C MET A 1 -23.15 -3.03 -27.67
N PRO A 2 -22.47 -1.90 -27.77
CA PRO A 2 -21.03 -1.88 -27.95
C PRO A 2 -20.37 -2.28 -26.61
N THR A 3 -19.56 -3.31 -26.65
CA THR A 3 -18.66 -3.71 -25.56
C THR A 3 -17.63 -2.61 -25.35
N ARG A 4 -17.75 -1.84 -24.29
CA ARG A 4 -16.68 -0.94 -23.82
C ARG A 4 -15.49 -1.81 -23.42
N SER A 5 -14.39 -1.71 -24.16
CA SER A 5 -13.08 -2.09 -23.65
C SER A 5 -12.83 -1.38 -22.32
N PRO A 6 -12.29 -2.06 -21.30
CA PRO A 6 -11.91 -1.39 -20.08
C PRO A 6 -10.92 -0.28 -20.48
N ALA A 7 -11.29 0.98 -20.22
CA ALA A 7 -10.37 2.09 -20.33
C ALA A 7 -9.18 1.77 -19.43
N SER A 8 -7.99 1.70 -20.00
CA SER A 8 -6.77 1.63 -19.20
C SER A 8 -6.73 2.90 -18.36
N VAL A 9 -6.94 2.76 -17.05
CA VAL A 9 -6.68 3.84 -16.11
C VAL A 9 -5.18 4.08 -16.18
N THR A 10 -4.80 5.11 -16.93
CA THR A 10 -3.40 5.50 -17.02
C THR A 10 -3.05 6.28 -15.76
N CYS A 11 -2.42 5.62 -14.80
CA CYS A 11 -1.55 6.31 -13.84
C CYS A 11 -0.62 7.27 -14.60
N ALA A 12 -0.05 8.25 -13.90
CA ALA A 12 0.93 9.15 -14.49
C ALA A 12 1.93 8.37 -15.38
N PRO A 13 2.33 8.91 -16.54
CA PRO A 13 3.18 8.20 -17.50
C PRO A 13 4.39 7.57 -16.80
N GLY A 14 4.70 6.33 -17.11
CA GLY A 14 5.81 5.60 -16.50
C GLY A 14 5.63 4.09 -16.61
N ASP A 15 6.68 3.36 -16.31
CA ASP A 15 6.68 1.91 -16.25
C ASP A 15 6.22 1.45 -14.86
N TRP A 16 5.01 0.89 -14.82
CA TRP A 16 4.34 0.44 -13.60
C TRP A 16 4.34 -1.09 -13.50
N SER A 17 4.59 -1.58 -12.31
CA SER A 17 4.54 -3.01 -12.00
C SER A 17 3.60 -3.29 -10.83
N ILE A 18 2.83 -4.39 -10.96
CA ILE A 18 2.02 -4.95 -9.88
C ILE A 18 2.55 -6.34 -9.61
N ALA A 19 2.94 -6.61 -8.38
CA ALA A 19 3.56 -7.87 -8.02
C ALA A 19 3.05 -8.38 -6.67
N LYS A 20 2.97 -9.71 -6.56
CA LYS A 20 2.81 -10.38 -5.26
C LYS A 20 4.19 -10.54 -4.64
N LEU A 21 4.36 -10.08 -3.39
CA LEU A 21 5.59 -10.32 -2.65
C LEU A 21 5.51 -11.69 -1.96
N THR A 22 6.53 -12.51 -2.20
CA THR A 22 6.69 -13.78 -1.49
C THR A 22 7.67 -13.59 -0.35
N THR A 23 7.30 -14.06 0.84
CA THR A 23 8.06 -13.94 2.10
C THR A 23 9.34 -14.79 2.17
N ARG A 24 9.85 -15.32 1.06
CA ARG A 24 11.07 -16.11 1.03
C ARG A 24 12.31 -15.23 1.08
N GLY A 25 12.69 -14.81 2.29
CA GLY A 25 13.94 -14.08 2.56
C GLY A 25 13.67 -12.83 3.43
N LYS A 26 14.42 -12.70 4.53
CA LYS A 26 14.17 -11.68 5.56
C LYS A 26 14.26 -10.24 5.07
N ALA A 27 15.12 -9.94 4.09
CA ALA A 27 15.28 -8.59 3.55
C ALA A 27 14.64 -8.39 2.16
N ALA A 28 14.16 -9.44 1.50
CA ALA A 28 13.70 -9.40 0.10
C ALA A 28 12.32 -8.75 -0.11
N GLY A 29 11.55 -8.48 0.95
CA GLY A 29 10.23 -7.87 0.84
C GLY A 29 10.28 -6.48 0.24
N VAL A 30 9.97 -5.47 1.04
CA VAL A 30 9.96 -4.06 0.59
C VAL A 30 11.36 -3.47 0.39
N ALA A 31 12.43 -4.12 0.85
CA ALA A 31 13.81 -3.61 0.73
C ALA A 31 14.33 -3.51 -0.72
N GLN A 32 13.63 -4.08 -1.70
CA GLN A 32 13.92 -3.90 -3.12
C GLN A 32 13.52 -2.51 -3.66
N PHE A 33 12.72 -1.75 -2.91
CA PHE A 33 12.25 -0.43 -3.31
C PHE A 33 13.08 0.70 -2.69
N ASP A 34 13.22 1.81 -3.40
CA ASP A 34 14.04 2.98 -3.02
C ASP A 34 13.83 3.42 -1.57
N GLN A 35 12.58 3.55 -1.15
CA GLN A 35 12.25 4.00 0.21
C GLN A 35 12.74 3.06 1.32
N TYR A 36 13.03 1.80 1.00
CA TYR A 36 13.35 0.73 1.96
C TYR A 36 14.68 0.03 1.69
N ALA A 37 15.43 0.45 0.68
CA ALA A 37 16.69 -0.20 0.28
C ALA A 37 17.72 -0.29 1.42
N HIS A 38 17.74 0.70 2.33
CA HIS A 38 18.59 0.71 3.51
C HIS A 38 18.31 -0.42 4.52
N LEU A 39 17.16 -1.09 4.44
CA LEU A 39 16.82 -2.22 5.32
C LEU A 39 17.70 -3.45 5.06
N VAL A 40 18.32 -3.56 3.88
CA VAL A 40 19.30 -4.61 3.58
C VAL A 40 20.52 -4.47 4.48
N GLU A 41 21.07 -3.26 4.58
CA GLU A 41 22.23 -2.97 5.43
C GLU A 41 21.89 -3.15 6.91
N LEU A 42 20.68 -2.72 7.32
CA LEU A 42 20.19 -2.91 8.68
C LEU A 42 20.07 -4.39 9.03
N ASP A 43 19.52 -5.22 8.14
CA ASP A 43 19.39 -6.67 8.36
C ASP A 43 20.77 -7.34 8.53
N GLN A 44 21.75 -6.94 7.70
CA GLN A 44 23.12 -7.42 7.83
C GLN A 44 23.78 -7.02 9.15
N ALA A 45 23.60 -5.77 9.56
CA ALA A 45 24.14 -5.28 10.84
C ALA A 45 23.52 -5.99 12.05
N ILE A 46 22.21 -6.24 12.01
CA ILE A 46 21.48 -6.98 13.03
C ILE A 46 21.94 -8.44 13.08
N ALA A 47 22.08 -9.09 11.91
CA ALA A 47 22.54 -10.47 11.82
C ALA A 47 23.94 -10.66 12.42
N ALA A 48 24.79 -9.65 12.32
CA ALA A 48 26.14 -9.65 12.88
C ALA A 48 26.21 -9.36 14.40
N ASN A 49 25.11 -8.92 15.03
CA ASN A 49 25.12 -8.44 16.42
C ASN A 49 23.95 -9.00 17.23
N ARG A 50 24.23 -9.93 18.18
CA ARG A 50 23.21 -10.56 19.04
C ARG A 50 22.43 -9.58 19.92
N ALA A 51 23.04 -8.50 20.39
CA ALA A 51 22.37 -7.49 21.18
C ALA A 51 21.36 -6.70 20.35
N LEU A 52 21.70 -6.38 19.11
CA LEU A 52 20.75 -5.76 18.16
C LEU A 52 19.61 -6.72 17.80
N GLN A 53 19.90 -8.00 17.61
CA GLN A 53 18.86 -9.02 17.36
C GLN A 53 17.85 -9.09 18.51
N ALA A 54 18.33 -9.06 19.76
CA ALA A 54 17.46 -9.09 20.94
C ALA A 54 16.62 -7.83 21.08
N SER A 55 17.15 -6.66 20.69
CA SER A 55 16.50 -5.36 20.85
C SER A 55 15.51 -5.04 19.73
N LEU A 56 15.85 -5.35 18.47
CA LEU A 56 15.09 -4.95 17.28
C LEU A 56 14.18 -6.08 16.75
N GLY A 57 14.51 -7.33 17.04
CA GLY A 57 13.73 -8.48 16.57
C GLY A 57 13.55 -8.46 15.05
N ASN A 58 12.33 -8.76 14.61
CA ASN A 58 11.93 -8.75 13.19
C ASN A 58 11.00 -7.57 12.82
N ALA A 59 10.99 -6.49 13.62
CA ALA A 59 10.08 -5.37 13.44
C ALA A 59 10.24 -4.63 12.08
N TYR A 60 11.36 -4.85 11.40
CA TYR A 60 11.67 -4.29 10.08
C TYR A 60 11.33 -5.24 8.92
N ALA A 61 10.94 -6.49 9.19
CA ALA A 61 10.53 -7.45 8.17
C ALA A 61 9.10 -7.14 7.73
N ILE A 62 8.94 -6.57 6.54
CA ILE A 62 7.66 -6.14 5.98
C ILE A 62 7.45 -6.89 4.67
N ALA A 63 6.34 -7.62 4.57
CA ALA A 63 6.00 -8.40 3.39
C ALA A 63 4.50 -8.28 3.08
N PRO A 64 4.06 -7.18 2.44
CA PRO A 64 2.68 -7.02 2.01
C PRO A 64 2.31 -8.07 0.95
N ASP A 65 1.01 -8.34 0.82
CA ASP A 65 0.53 -9.37 -0.13
C ASP A 65 0.73 -8.93 -1.58
N VAL A 66 0.40 -7.68 -1.90
CA VAL A 66 0.55 -7.10 -3.24
C VAL A 66 1.19 -5.72 -3.13
N VAL A 67 2.03 -5.39 -4.10
CA VAL A 67 2.67 -4.07 -4.24
C VAL A 67 2.45 -3.50 -5.62
N VAL A 68 2.35 -2.18 -5.68
CA VAL A 68 2.38 -1.38 -6.90
C VAL A 68 3.62 -0.51 -6.85
N ALA A 69 4.44 -0.59 -7.87
CA ALA A 69 5.68 0.16 -7.95
C ALA A 69 5.87 0.81 -9.32
N ARG A 70 6.65 1.87 -9.35
CA ARG A 70 7.02 2.61 -10.54
C ARG A 70 8.53 2.54 -10.74
N ALA A 71 8.97 2.24 -11.95
CA ALA A 71 10.38 2.34 -12.31
C ALA A 71 10.86 3.80 -12.31
N PRO A 72 12.12 4.07 -11.98
CA PRO A 72 12.73 5.38 -12.22
C PRO A 72 12.73 5.71 -13.70
N VAL A 73 12.69 7.00 -14.01
CA VAL A 73 12.56 7.54 -15.38
C VAL A 73 13.90 8.14 -15.80
N SER A 74 14.25 7.99 -17.08
CA SER A 74 15.44 8.60 -17.64
C SER A 74 15.30 10.13 -17.74
N ASP A 75 16.41 10.86 -17.60
CA ASP A 75 16.42 12.31 -17.75
C ASP A 75 15.89 12.76 -19.14
N GLY A 76 16.14 11.95 -20.17
CA GLY A 76 15.62 12.21 -21.52
C GLY A 76 14.08 12.14 -21.58
N GLU A 77 13.46 11.20 -20.88
CA GLU A 77 12.00 11.10 -20.80
C GLU A 77 11.40 12.22 -19.94
N ILE A 78 12.06 12.61 -18.85
CA ILE A 78 11.62 13.72 -18.01
C ILE A 78 11.67 15.04 -18.79
N ASN A 79 12.70 15.25 -19.59
CA ASN A 79 12.94 16.47 -20.34
C ASN A 79 12.26 16.49 -21.73
N THR A 80 11.27 15.64 -22.00
CA THR A 80 10.66 15.50 -23.33
C THR A 80 10.07 16.80 -23.84
N SER A 81 9.44 17.62 -23.00
CA SER A 81 8.81 18.89 -23.38
C SER A 81 9.65 20.11 -23.04
N GLU A 82 10.28 20.10 -21.89
CA GLU A 82 11.10 21.20 -21.36
C GLU A 82 12.24 20.63 -20.51
N LEU A 83 13.28 21.46 -20.25
CA LEU A 83 14.39 21.08 -19.40
C LEU A 83 13.99 21.20 -17.93
N TYR A 84 13.60 20.08 -17.30
CA TYR A 84 13.25 20.01 -15.89
C TYR A 84 14.41 19.54 -15.00
N VAL A 85 15.30 18.69 -15.54
CA VAL A 85 16.40 18.09 -14.79
C VAL A 85 17.69 18.11 -15.61
N ASP A 86 18.82 18.37 -14.90
CA ASP A 86 20.16 18.29 -15.46
C ASP A 86 21.18 17.90 -14.36
N ASN A 87 22.47 18.16 -14.59
CA ASN A 87 23.53 17.89 -13.61
C ASN A 87 23.56 18.88 -12.45
N ALA A 88 22.79 19.97 -12.48
CA ALA A 88 22.73 21.00 -11.47
C ALA A 88 21.33 21.09 -10.82
N VAL A 89 20.29 20.63 -11.51
CA VAL A 89 18.90 20.75 -11.07
C VAL A 89 18.31 19.37 -10.77
N ALA A 90 17.62 19.26 -9.65
CA ALA A 90 16.97 18.02 -9.17
C ALA A 90 17.94 16.82 -9.05
N THR A 91 19.15 17.07 -8.60
CA THR A 91 20.27 16.11 -8.53
C THR A 91 20.05 14.96 -7.54
N HIS A 92 19.03 15.04 -6.68
CA HIS A 92 18.66 14.03 -5.68
C HIS A 92 17.24 13.48 -5.82
N ALA A 93 16.59 13.74 -6.95
CA ALA A 93 15.22 13.27 -7.17
C ALA A 93 15.19 11.76 -7.43
N SER A 94 14.58 10.98 -6.55
CA SER A 94 14.47 9.51 -6.66
C SER A 94 13.77 9.03 -7.93
N LEU A 95 13.01 9.89 -8.60
CA LEU A 95 12.38 9.55 -9.88
C LEU A 95 13.40 9.37 -11.01
N ARG A 96 14.59 10.01 -10.92
CA ARG A 96 15.60 9.97 -11.97
C ARG A 96 16.41 8.67 -11.91
N SER A 97 16.44 7.91 -12.99
CA SER A 97 17.25 6.70 -13.09
C SER A 97 18.77 6.98 -13.05
N ALA A 98 19.19 8.21 -13.32
CA ALA A 98 20.57 8.66 -13.14
C ALA A 98 20.97 8.81 -11.65
N VAL A 99 20.01 8.93 -10.73
CA VAL A 99 20.22 9.10 -9.29
C VAL A 99 20.19 7.79 -8.54
N GLN A 100 19.24 6.90 -8.89
CA GLN A 100 19.07 5.61 -8.25
C GLN A 100 18.36 4.63 -9.20
N ALA A 101 18.54 3.31 -8.99
CA ALA A 101 18.04 2.28 -9.89
C ALA A 101 16.86 1.46 -9.31
N HIS A 102 16.52 1.65 -8.02
CA HIS A 102 15.47 0.89 -7.37
C HIS A 102 14.08 1.37 -7.79
N PRO A 103 13.10 0.47 -8.02
CA PRO A 103 11.72 0.88 -8.21
C PRO A 103 11.22 1.69 -6.99
N ILE A 104 10.33 2.64 -7.24
CA ILE A 104 9.68 3.45 -6.20
C ILE A 104 8.38 2.77 -5.81
N LEU A 105 8.23 2.42 -4.55
CA LEU A 105 6.99 1.81 -4.04
C LEU A 105 5.88 2.86 -4.01
N HIS A 106 4.80 2.60 -4.75
CA HIS A 106 3.66 3.49 -4.84
C HIS A 106 2.54 3.10 -3.89
N ALA A 107 2.23 1.80 -3.84
CA ALA A 107 1.19 1.29 -2.96
C ALA A 107 1.51 -0.11 -2.44
N VAL A 108 0.99 -0.41 -1.27
CA VAL A 108 0.96 -1.74 -0.67
C VAL A 108 -0.48 -2.13 -0.36
N VAL A 109 -0.85 -3.35 -0.71
CA VAL A 109 -2.17 -3.91 -0.48
C VAL A 109 -2.03 -5.13 0.40
N SER A 110 -2.64 -5.09 1.59
CA SER A 110 -2.76 -6.24 2.48
C SER A 110 -4.12 -6.89 2.24
N CYS A 111 -4.13 -8.18 1.88
CA CYS A 111 -5.36 -8.92 1.57
C CYS A 111 -5.76 -9.79 2.77
N LYS A 112 -6.86 -9.45 3.42
CA LYS A 112 -7.39 -10.16 4.59
C LYS A 112 -8.85 -10.55 4.32
N TRP A 113 -9.08 -11.78 3.90
CA TRP A 113 -10.44 -12.23 3.59
C TRP A 113 -11.41 -12.03 4.76
N THR A 114 -10.97 -12.34 5.97
CA THR A 114 -11.72 -12.09 7.22
C THR A 114 -10.88 -11.29 8.21
N LEU A 115 -11.53 -10.43 8.99
CA LEU A 115 -10.90 -9.54 9.97
C LEU A 115 -11.14 -10.07 11.40
N ARG A 116 -10.50 -11.19 11.77
CA ARG A 116 -10.39 -11.55 13.19
C ARG A 116 -9.39 -10.60 13.86
N SER A 117 -9.48 -10.50 15.20
CA SER A 117 -8.68 -9.54 15.99
C SER A 117 -7.18 -9.61 15.69
N ASP A 118 -6.62 -10.81 15.56
CA ASP A 118 -5.22 -11.05 15.21
C ASP A 118 -4.85 -10.53 13.82
N ARG A 119 -5.72 -10.73 12.84
CA ARG A 119 -5.48 -10.29 11.44
C ARG A 119 -5.60 -8.79 11.27
N ALA A 120 -6.56 -8.16 11.95
CA ALA A 120 -6.69 -6.70 11.96
C ALA A 120 -5.46 -6.07 12.63
N GLN A 121 -4.99 -6.63 13.75
CA GLN A 121 -3.79 -6.17 14.42
C GLN A 121 -2.53 -6.34 13.55
N ASN A 122 -2.40 -7.46 12.84
CA ASN A 122 -1.30 -7.69 11.93
C ASN A 122 -1.29 -6.67 10.79
N ALA A 123 -2.44 -6.36 10.17
CA ALA A 123 -2.52 -5.35 9.12
C ALA A 123 -2.06 -3.97 9.61
N ARG A 124 -2.46 -3.55 10.83
CA ARG A 124 -2.00 -2.30 11.45
C ARG A 124 -0.50 -2.32 11.74
N SER A 125 0.02 -3.43 12.26
CA SER A 125 1.45 -3.56 12.57
C SER A 125 2.29 -3.51 11.29
N GLU A 126 1.85 -4.14 10.20
CA GLU A 126 2.46 -4.05 8.87
C GLU A 126 2.48 -2.60 8.37
N ALA A 127 1.34 -1.89 8.46
CA ALA A 127 1.22 -0.48 8.09
C ALA A 127 2.16 0.42 8.88
N LEU A 128 2.18 0.29 10.22
CA LEU A 128 3.07 1.05 11.08
C LEU A 128 4.55 0.79 10.79
N ASN A 129 4.92 -0.45 10.47
CA ASN A 129 6.29 -0.79 10.09
C ASN A 129 6.68 -0.12 8.77
N LEU A 130 5.79 -0.09 7.77
CA LEU A 130 5.99 0.67 6.53
C LEU A 130 6.20 2.16 6.82
N ILE A 131 5.32 2.75 7.62
CA ILE A 131 5.38 4.17 7.97
C ILE A 131 6.69 4.53 8.69
N ARG A 132 7.12 3.71 9.64
CA ARG A 132 8.30 4.00 10.50
C ARG A 132 9.64 3.75 9.81
N ASN A 133 9.70 2.76 8.94
CA ASN A 133 10.97 2.33 8.35
C ASN A 133 11.26 2.96 6.98
N ARG A 134 10.39 3.80 6.43
CA ARG A 134 10.61 4.43 5.14
C ARG A 134 11.64 5.57 5.20
N LYS A 135 12.31 5.77 4.09
CA LYS A 135 12.99 7.03 3.73
C LYS A 135 12.28 7.64 2.53
N GLY A 136 11.96 8.93 2.58
CA GLY A 136 11.22 9.60 1.52
C GLY A 136 9.69 9.42 1.58
N ARG A 137 9.03 9.38 0.41
CA ARG A 137 7.57 9.37 0.30
C ARG A 137 6.96 8.08 0.88
N LEU A 138 5.87 8.24 1.62
CA LEU A 138 5.04 7.11 2.07
C LEU A 138 4.28 6.52 0.87
N PRO A 139 4.32 5.20 0.65
CA PRO A 139 3.40 4.55 -0.28
C PRO A 139 1.97 4.58 0.25
N HIS A 140 0.97 4.44 -0.63
CA HIS A 140 -0.39 4.17 -0.20
C HIS A 140 -0.45 2.83 0.54
N VAL A 141 -1.08 2.83 1.72
CA VAL A 141 -1.21 1.63 2.56
C VAL A 141 -2.68 1.28 2.70
N VAL A 142 -3.10 0.24 2.02
CA VAL A 142 -4.51 -0.14 1.94
C VAL A 142 -4.74 -1.60 2.31
N VAL A 143 -5.97 -1.90 2.76
CA VAL A 143 -6.40 -3.26 3.05
C VAL A 143 -7.57 -3.61 2.14
N VAL A 144 -7.54 -4.81 1.55
CA VAL A 144 -8.67 -5.41 0.82
C VAL A 144 -9.23 -6.54 1.68
N THR A 145 -10.56 -6.56 1.88
CA THR A 145 -11.24 -7.54 2.71
C THR A 145 -12.56 -8.01 2.10
N GLY A 146 -12.95 -9.26 2.42
CA GLY A 146 -14.30 -9.81 2.20
C GLY A 146 -15.05 -10.02 3.53
N GLU A 147 -14.65 -9.35 4.61
CA GLU A 147 -15.27 -9.49 5.94
C GLU A 147 -16.74 -9.05 5.92
N PRO A 148 -17.70 -9.94 6.25
CA PRO A 148 -19.11 -9.58 6.21
C PRO A 148 -19.59 -8.81 7.45
N THR A 149 -18.76 -8.69 8.49
CA THR A 149 -19.17 -8.13 9.78
C THR A 149 -18.74 -6.66 9.91
N PRO A 150 -19.67 -5.67 9.85
CA PRO A 150 -19.33 -4.24 9.90
C PRO A 150 -18.51 -3.82 11.12
N VAL A 151 -18.79 -4.38 12.30
CA VAL A 151 -18.03 -4.11 13.53
C VAL A 151 -16.55 -4.52 13.41
N ARG A 152 -16.26 -5.59 12.66
CA ARG A 152 -14.87 -6.01 12.41
C ARG A 152 -14.20 -5.11 11.37
N ILE A 153 -14.94 -4.69 10.35
CA ILE A 153 -14.43 -3.72 9.37
C ILE A 153 -14.11 -2.39 10.09
N SER A 154 -15.02 -1.91 10.93
CA SER A 154 -14.85 -0.65 11.64
C SER A 154 -13.63 -0.64 12.58
N SER A 155 -13.33 -1.79 13.20
CA SER A 155 -12.13 -1.92 14.06
C SER A 155 -10.83 -1.67 13.30
N LEU A 156 -10.83 -1.82 11.98
CA LEU A 156 -9.69 -1.56 11.11
C LEU A 156 -9.81 -0.20 10.39
N ALA A 157 -10.99 0.09 9.84
CA ALA A 157 -11.24 1.30 9.05
C ALA A 157 -11.26 2.57 9.90
N LEU A 158 -11.89 2.53 11.09
CA LEU A 158 -11.98 3.64 12.03
C LEU A 158 -10.73 3.67 12.93
N GLY A 159 -9.60 3.95 12.37
CA GLY A 159 -8.34 4.01 13.09
C GLY A 159 -7.62 5.35 12.93
N THR A 160 -6.45 5.43 13.51
CA THR A 160 -5.64 6.65 13.68
C THR A 160 -4.76 7.00 12.49
N GLY A 161 -5.08 6.55 11.27
CA GLY A 161 -4.32 6.92 10.07
C GLY A 161 -3.15 5.99 9.71
N ASP A 162 -3.13 4.79 10.27
CA ASP A 162 -2.14 3.75 9.88
C ASP A 162 -2.42 3.21 8.47
N LEU A 163 -3.68 3.28 8.05
CA LEU A 163 -4.18 2.85 6.75
C LEU A 163 -4.84 4.03 6.04
N ASP A 164 -4.67 4.13 4.73
CA ASP A 164 -5.35 5.14 3.93
C ASP A 164 -6.83 4.81 3.78
N CYS A 165 -7.15 3.57 3.40
CA CYS A 165 -8.51 3.11 3.21
C CYS A 165 -8.61 1.58 3.34
N VAL A 166 -9.80 1.10 3.67
CA VAL A 166 -10.21 -0.30 3.57
C VAL A 166 -11.11 -0.45 2.35
N TYR A 167 -10.81 -1.43 1.49
CA TYR A 167 -11.63 -1.74 0.32
C TYR A 167 -12.33 -3.07 0.53
N HIS A 168 -13.66 -3.06 0.40
CA HIS A 168 -14.44 -4.28 0.48
C HIS A 168 -14.59 -4.91 -0.89
N PHE A 169 -14.42 -6.22 -0.97
CA PHE A 169 -14.49 -6.98 -2.22
C PHE A 169 -15.85 -6.91 -2.90
N ALA A 170 -16.92 -6.70 -2.14
CA ALA A 170 -18.32 -6.66 -2.60
C ALA A 170 -19.11 -5.71 -1.68
N LEU A 171 -18.79 -4.41 -1.69
CA LEU A 171 -19.42 -3.43 -0.82
C LEU A 171 -20.91 -3.21 -1.12
N PRO A 172 -21.37 -3.17 -2.38
CA PRO A 172 -22.79 -3.06 -2.68
C PRO A 172 -23.61 -4.23 -2.09
N GLU A 173 -23.13 -5.46 -2.23
CA GLU A 173 -23.79 -6.64 -1.70
C GLU A 173 -23.79 -6.67 -0.16
N LEU A 174 -22.72 -6.18 0.46
CA LEU A 174 -22.65 -6.02 1.92
C LEU A 174 -23.69 -5.02 2.43
N LEU A 175 -23.87 -3.89 1.74
CA LEU A 175 -24.88 -2.88 2.06
C LEU A 175 -26.30 -3.46 1.90
N ASP A 176 -26.56 -4.14 0.80
CA ASP A 176 -27.87 -4.78 0.56
C ASP A 176 -28.18 -5.81 1.65
N ALA A 177 -27.21 -6.64 2.02
CA ALA A 177 -27.39 -7.60 3.10
C ALA A 177 -27.61 -6.92 4.46
N ALA A 178 -26.89 -5.83 4.74
CA ALA A 178 -27.09 -5.07 5.98
C ALA A 178 -28.47 -4.44 6.06
N HIS A 179 -29.04 -3.96 4.97
CA HIS A 179 -30.41 -3.45 4.90
C HIS A 179 -31.47 -4.52 5.08
N GLN A 180 -31.23 -5.75 4.59
CA GLN A 180 -32.20 -6.83 4.63
C GLN A 180 -32.24 -7.55 5.99
N VAL A 181 -31.09 -7.81 6.59
CA VAL A 181 -30.98 -8.66 7.78
C VAL A 181 -30.18 -8.01 8.93
N GLY A 182 -29.63 -6.84 8.71
CA GLY A 182 -28.87 -6.11 9.72
C GLY A 182 -29.74 -5.35 10.71
N THR A 183 -29.09 -4.77 11.73
CA THR A 183 -29.70 -3.80 12.63
C THR A 183 -29.45 -2.39 12.12
N ALA A 184 -30.24 -1.41 12.61
CA ALA A 184 -30.02 0.00 12.29
C ALA A 184 -28.58 0.45 12.64
N GLU A 185 -28.05 0.03 13.78
CA GLU A 185 -26.67 0.31 14.21
C GLU A 185 -25.62 -0.23 13.22
N THR A 186 -25.86 -1.42 12.66
CA THR A 186 -24.98 -2.04 11.67
C THR A 186 -24.94 -1.26 10.38
N THR A 187 -26.10 -0.80 9.91
CA THR A 187 -26.23 -0.02 8.69
C THR A 187 -25.63 1.37 8.86
N ASP A 188 -25.91 2.02 10.00
CA ASP A 188 -25.36 3.34 10.34
C ASP A 188 -23.83 3.29 10.44
N LEU A 189 -23.28 2.22 10.99
CA LEU A 189 -21.84 2.03 11.10
C LEU A 189 -21.17 1.88 9.72
N LEU A 190 -21.77 1.13 8.79
CA LEU A 190 -21.30 1.03 7.41
C LEU A 190 -21.36 2.40 6.73
N GLN A 191 -22.49 3.11 6.84
CA GLN A 191 -22.64 4.42 6.22
C GLN A 191 -21.62 5.42 6.77
N MET A 192 -21.38 5.43 8.07
CA MET A 192 -20.36 6.27 8.71
C MET A 192 -18.97 6.03 8.10
N MET A 193 -18.58 4.78 7.88
CA MET A 193 -17.28 4.46 7.28
C MET A 193 -17.19 4.91 5.82
N ILE A 194 -18.28 4.79 5.06
CA ILE A 194 -18.36 5.21 3.66
C ILE A 194 -18.30 6.73 3.56
N ASP A 195 -19.13 7.44 4.31
CA ASP A 195 -19.17 8.91 4.33
C ASP A 195 -17.85 9.50 4.81
N GLY A 196 -17.20 8.83 5.76
CA GLY A 196 -15.87 9.16 6.24
C GLY A 196 -14.73 8.79 5.27
N ARG A 197 -15.04 8.22 4.09
CA ARG A 197 -14.06 7.75 3.09
C ARG A 197 -13.04 6.76 3.66
N ARG A 198 -13.46 5.96 4.63
CA ARG A 198 -12.63 4.94 5.28
C ARG A 198 -12.92 3.54 4.76
N LEU A 199 -14.08 3.36 4.10
CA LEU A 199 -14.52 2.12 3.46
C LEU A 199 -15.01 2.43 2.04
N LYS A 200 -14.48 1.72 1.06
CA LYS A 200 -14.83 1.84 -0.37
C LYS A 200 -15.00 0.46 -0.99
N ASP A 201 -15.57 0.41 -2.18
CA ASP A 201 -15.60 -0.82 -2.99
C ASP A 201 -14.22 -1.09 -3.63
N ILE A 202 -13.92 -2.36 -3.90
CA ILE A 202 -12.67 -2.76 -4.57
C ILE A 202 -12.52 -2.11 -5.95
N ALA A 203 -13.63 -1.77 -6.62
CA ALA A 203 -13.60 -1.12 -7.92
C ALA A 203 -13.08 0.32 -7.87
N ASP A 204 -13.09 0.97 -6.70
CA ASP A 204 -12.56 2.32 -6.49
C ASP A 204 -11.02 2.32 -6.40
N LEU A 205 -10.43 1.20 -5.95
CA LEU A 205 -9.00 1.11 -5.67
C LEU A 205 -8.10 1.53 -6.84
N PRO A 206 -8.31 1.10 -8.10
CA PRO A 206 -7.44 1.51 -9.20
C PRO A 206 -7.49 3.02 -9.47
N LEU A 207 -8.64 3.65 -9.24
CA LEU A 207 -8.80 5.10 -9.44
C LEU A 207 -8.15 5.88 -8.31
N ASP A 208 -8.29 5.43 -7.09
CA ASP A 208 -7.65 6.04 -5.92
C ASP A 208 -6.11 5.94 -5.98
N LEU A 209 -5.59 4.88 -6.59
CA LEU A 209 -4.14 4.72 -6.79
C LEU A 209 -3.60 5.48 -8.01
N ALA A 210 -4.46 6.05 -8.85
CA ALA A 210 -4.06 6.79 -10.04
C ALA A 210 -3.71 8.28 -9.78
N VAL A 211 -3.88 8.77 -8.56
CA VAL A 211 -3.65 10.16 -8.12
C VAL A 211 -2.41 10.31 -7.26
#